data_ed005aad4e8bc5c206c9504e4702edce
#
_entry.id   ed005aad4e8bc5c206c9504e4702edce
#
_cell.length_a   1.000
_cell.length_b   1.000
_cell.length_c   1.000
_cell.angle_alpha   90.00
_cell.angle_beta   90.00
_cell.angle_gamma   90.00
#
_symmetry.space_group_name_H-M   'P 1'
#
loop_
_entity.id
_entity.type
_entity.pdbx_description
1 polymer ?
#
loop_
_entity_poly.entity_id
_entity_poly.type
_entity_poly.pdbx_seq_one_letter_code
_entity_poly.pdbx_strand_id
1 'polypeptide(L)'
;MRPKCFNLAAALLPILLVCAWSADVRRAQVVRVTEKIRIDGVLDEAVWRNTPHIGDFVQADPYPGKPPTEPTEVRLAYDDQALYIAVRCFDRYPATILSTTMARDGRPFDDDNLEIVIDPFHDRRSGYYFQVNAAGSMSDGRIVENRLADVSWDGIWDARTRIDEQGWTAELAIPFKTLSFRPDRTVWGFNIERTVARVNEESRWEGAVLDSSIHAVARGGDIEGLEGLSQGIGLDIKPYGLLGFNRDINRVDRVQPKRDAGADIFYRITPNLLSSTTINT
;
A
#
# COMPACT_ATOMS: atom_id res chain seq x y z
N MET A 1 -27.65 -76.32 -30.05
CA MET A 1 -27.63 -75.17 -29.12
C MET A 1 -26.19 -74.77 -28.93
N ARG A 2 -25.76 -73.61 -29.46
CA ARG A 2 -24.42 -73.03 -29.23
C ARG A 2 -24.55 -71.81 -28.36
N PRO A 3 -23.72 -71.60 -27.28
CA PRO A 3 -23.80 -70.45 -26.47
C PRO A 3 -23.11 -69.25 -27.14
N LYS A 4 -23.78 -68.08 -27.08
CA LYS A 4 -23.28 -66.81 -27.58
C LYS A 4 -22.32 -66.23 -26.51
N CYS A 5 -21.04 -66.04 -26.89
CA CYS A 5 -20.08 -65.27 -26.11
C CYS A 5 -20.42 -63.78 -26.23
N PHE A 6 -20.66 -63.12 -25.11
CA PHE A 6 -20.74 -61.67 -24.97
C PHE A 6 -19.33 -61.12 -24.75
N ASN A 7 -18.81 -60.38 -25.75
CA ASN A 7 -17.58 -59.59 -25.57
C ASN A 7 -17.93 -58.28 -24.88
N LEU A 8 -17.45 -58.14 -23.61
CA LEU A 8 -17.45 -56.90 -22.88
C LEU A 8 -16.21 -56.11 -23.29
N ALA A 9 -16.36 -55.09 -24.15
CA ALA A 9 -15.31 -54.14 -24.46
C ALA A 9 -15.23 -53.12 -23.35
N ALA A 10 -14.20 -53.20 -22.49
CA ALA A 10 -13.90 -52.21 -21.49
C ALA A 10 -13.32 -50.99 -22.19
N ALA A 11 -14.08 -49.89 -22.22
CA ALA A 11 -13.63 -48.57 -22.66
C ALA A 11 -12.77 -47.95 -21.55
N LEU A 12 -11.44 -47.96 -21.75
CA LEU A 12 -10.50 -47.19 -20.95
C LEU A 12 -10.64 -45.71 -21.31
N LEU A 13 -11.25 -44.92 -20.43
CA LEU A 13 -11.26 -43.47 -20.53
C LEU A 13 -9.89 -42.93 -20.08
N PRO A 14 -9.16 -42.17 -20.90
CA PRO A 14 -7.91 -41.56 -20.46
C PRO A 14 -8.27 -40.44 -19.46
N ILE A 15 -7.81 -40.57 -18.22
CA ILE A 15 -7.83 -39.50 -17.23
C ILE A 15 -6.74 -38.50 -17.69
N LEU A 16 -7.18 -37.40 -18.30
CA LEU A 16 -6.33 -36.22 -18.53
C LEU A 16 -6.02 -35.61 -17.19
N LEU A 17 -4.81 -35.86 -16.68
CA LEU A 17 -4.23 -35.07 -15.57
C LEU A 17 -4.00 -33.66 -16.10
N VAL A 18 -4.95 -32.76 -15.83
CA VAL A 18 -4.72 -31.32 -15.98
C VAL A 18 -3.79 -30.94 -14.83
N CYS A 19 -2.47 -30.84 -15.09
CA CYS A 19 -1.56 -30.12 -14.23
C CYS A 19 -2.01 -28.67 -14.25
N ALA A 20 -2.79 -28.26 -13.23
CA ALA A 20 -2.99 -26.86 -12.92
C ALA A 20 -1.61 -26.30 -12.52
N TRP A 21 -0.96 -25.58 -13.42
CA TRP A 21 0.13 -24.70 -13.05
C TRP A 21 -0.47 -23.62 -12.14
N SER A 22 -0.31 -23.78 -10.83
CA SER A 22 -0.42 -22.67 -9.92
C SER A 22 0.72 -21.72 -10.31
N ALA A 23 0.40 -20.56 -10.84
CA ALA A 23 1.38 -19.51 -11.02
C ALA A 23 1.98 -19.27 -9.62
N ASP A 24 3.30 -19.40 -9.50
CA ASP A 24 3.99 -19.19 -8.24
C ASP A 24 3.87 -17.70 -7.90
N VAL A 25 3.28 -17.39 -6.75
CA VAL A 25 3.07 -16.02 -6.29
C VAL A 25 4.46 -15.41 -6.04
N ARG A 26 4.72 -14.21 -6.58
CA ARG A 26 5.98 -13.51 -6.37
C ARG A 26 6.21 -13.24 -4.90
N ARG A 27 7.48 -13.39 -4.48
CA ARG A 27 7.89 -13.22 -3.09
C ARG A 27 9.07 -12.27 -2.98
N ALA A 28 9.06 -11.44 -1.95
CA ALA A 28 10.16 -10.55 -1.63
C ALA A 28 10.50 -10.61 -0.15
N GLN A 29 11.79 -10.45 0.16
CA GLN A 29 12.28 -10.43 1.54
C GLN A 29 12.26 -9.00 2.09
N VAL A 30 11.76 -8.86 3.32
CA VAL A 30 11.88 -7.63 4.10
C VAL A 30 13.08 -7.76 5.04
N VAL A 31 14.00 -6.81 4.97
CA VAL A 31 15.25 -6.85 5.75
C VAL A 31 15.05 -6.16 7.10
N ARG A 32 15.35 -6.86 8.21
CA ARG A 32 15.33 -6.23 9.52
C ARG A 32 16.54 -5.32 9.70
N VAL A 33 16.30 -4.10 10.20
CA VAL A 33 17.33 -3.10 10.45
C VAL A 33 17.34 -2.65 11.90
N THR A 34 18.51 -2.20 12.37
CA THR A 34 18.71 -1.62 13.70
C THR A 34 19.14 -0.15 13.63
N GLU A 35 19.62 0.28 12.47
CA GLU A 35 19.95 1.67 12.21
C GLU A 35 18.70 2.48 11.93
N LYS A 36 18.74 3.75 12.33
CA LYS A 36 17.61 4.67 12.09
C LYS A 36 17.57 5.08 10.63
N ILE A 37 16.47 4.84 9.97
CA ILE A 37 16.16 5.34 8.63
C ILE A 37 15.56 6.75 8.77
N ARG A 38 16.04 7.69 7.96
CA ARG A 38 15.52 9.05 7.91
C ARG A 38 14.67 9.21 6.66
N ILE A 39 13.40 9.49 6.85
CA ILE A 39 12.48 9.68 5.73
C ILE A 39 12.67 11.10 5.18
N ASP A 40 13.50 11.25 4.13
CA ASP A 40 13.78 12.54 3.48
C ASP A 40 13.76 12.48 1.95
N GLY A 41 13.46 11.30 1.39
CA GLY A 41 13.39 11.08 -0.04
C GLY A 41 14.75 10.86 -0.72
N VAL A 42 15.83 10.68 0.06
CA VAL A 42 17.18 10.40 -0.45
C VAL A 42 17.59 9.00 -0.04
N LEU A 43 17.76 8.09 -0.98
CA LEU A 43 18.08 6.69 -0.72
C LEU A 43 19.59 6.48 -0.46
N ASP A 44 20.17 7.22 0.53
CA ASP A 44 21.60 7.20 0.82
C ASP A 44 21.98 6.36 2.05
N GLU A 45 21.03 5.86 2.83
CA GLU A 45 21.30 4.95 3.93
C GLU A 45 21.92 3.64 3.46
N ALA A 46 22.77 3.06 4.33
CA ALA A 46 23.46 1.81 4.04
C ALA A 46 22.48 0.65 3.79
N VAL A 47 21.33 0.65 4.47
CA VAL A 47 20.29 -0.36 4.28
C VAL A 47 19.81 -0.41 2.83
N TRP A 48 19.57 0.73 2.19
CA TRP A 48 19.06 0.76 0.81
C TRP A 48 20.06 0.24 -0.22
N ARG A 49 21.37 0.38 0.04
CA ARG A 49 22.41 -0.18 -0.82
C ARG A 49 22.55 -1.70 -0.69
N ASN A 50 22.25 -2.24 0.49
CA ASN A 50 22.48 -3.65 0.82
C ASN A 50 21.21 -4.50 0.71
N THR A 51 20.03 -3.89 0.70
CA THR A 51 18.76 -4.62 0.57
C THR A 51 18.51 -5.02 -0.88
N PRO A 52 18.18 -6.30 -1.15
CA PRO A 52 17.75 -6.72 -2.48
C PRO A 52 16.56 -5.87 -2.95
N HIS A 53 16.57 -5.46 -4.20
CA HIS A 53 15.45 -4.73 -4.77
C HIS A 53 14.43 -5.69 -5.42
N ILE A 54 13.20 -5.30 -5.34
CA ILE A 54 12.11 -5.83 -6.14
C ILE A 54 12.13 -5.04 -7.45
N GLY A 55 12.13 -5.74 -8.56
CA GLY A 55 12.03 -5.19 -9.91
C GLY A 55 11.00 -5.99 -10.71
N ASP A 56 11.25 -6.17 -12.00
CA ASP A 56 10.45 -7.01 -12.90
C ASP A 56 8.97 -6.62 -12.96
N PHE A 57 8.69 -5.31 -12.84
CA PHE A 57 7.36 -4.78 -13.06
C PHE A 57 6.90 -5.09 -14.48
N VAL A 58 5.61 -5.25 -14.64
CA VAL A 58 4.97 -5.41 -15.95
C VAL A 58 3.80 -4.44 -16.07
N GLN A 59 3.53 -3.98 -17.28
CA GLN A 59 2.39 -3.12 -17.53
C GLN A 59 1.08 -3.84 -17.18
N ALA A 60 0.20 -3.12 -16.48
CA ALA A 60 -1.19 -3.48 -16.29
C ALA A 60 -2.07 -2.78 -17.34
N ASP A 61 -1.74 -1.54 -17.65
CA ASP A 61 -2.35 -0.70 -18.68
C ASP A 61 -1.26 0.12 -19.39
N PRO A 62 -1.30 0.38 -20.69
CA PRO A 62 -2.28 -0.08 -21.68
C PRO A 62 -1.96 -1.46 -22.30
N TYR A 63 -0.80 -2.06 -22.01
CA TYR A 63 -0.38 -3.31 -22.63
C TYR A 63 -0.04 -4.39 -21.59
N PRO A 64 -1.02 -5.06 -21.00
CA PRO A 64 -0.80 -6.03 -19.91
C PRO A 64 0.26 -7.07 -20.23
N GLY A 65 1.19 -7.26 -19.26
CA GLY A 65 2.28 -8.21 -19.37
C GLY A 65 3.48 -7.74 -20.21
N LYS A 66 3.44 -6.55 -20.80
CA LYS A 66 4.62 -5.95 -21.46
C LYS A 66 5.59 -5.38 -20.43
N PRO A 67 6.88 -5.29 -20.74
CA PRO A 67 7.82 -4.54 -19.92
C PRO A 67 7.37 -3.08 -19.73
N PRO A 68 7.60 -2.46 -18.55
CA PRO A 68 7.31 -1.06 -18.34
C PRO A 68 8.21 -0.18 -19.22
N THR A 69 7.72 1.01 -19.58
CA THR A 69 8.54 1.97 -20.34
C THR A 69 9.65 2.57 -19.49
N GLU A 70 9.43 2.69 -18.18
CA GLU A 70 10.39 3.22 -17.23
C GLU A 70 10.56 2.23 -16.06
N PRO A 71 11.82 1.85 -15.71
CA PRO A 71 12.06 0.88 -14.64
C PRO A 71 11.69 1.43 -13.25
N THR A 72 11.35 0.50 -12.35
CA THR A 72 11.08 0.78 -10.94
C THR A 72 11.83 -0.24 -10.09
N GLU A 73 12.50 0.23 -9.03
CA GLU A 73 13.14 -0.60 -8.02
C GLU A 73 12.55 -0.30 -6.65
N VAL A 74 12.18 -1.34 -5.92
CA VAL A 74 11.62 -1.22 -4.57
C VAL A 74 12.46 -2.00 -3.57
N ARG A 75 12.74 -1.42 -2.43
CA ARG A 75 13.45 -2.05 -1.32
C ARG A 75 12.60 -1.99 -0.08
N LEU A 76 12.58 -3.09 0.68
CA LEU A 76 11.76 -3.25 1.87
C LEU A 76 12.63 -3.53 3.08
N ALA A 77 12.44 -2.73 4.12
CA ALA A 77 13.10 -2.91 5.40
C ALA A 77 12.10 -2.71 6.54
N TYR A 78 12.43 -3.20 7.73
CA TYR A 78 11.63 -2.96 8.93
C TYR A 78 12.49 -2.92 10.19
N ASP A 79 12.00 -2.24 11.20
CA ASP A 79 12.51 -2.31 12.57
C ASP A 79 11.39 -2.73 13.55
N ASP A 80 11.54 -2.45 14.83
CA ASP A 80 10.51 -2.77 15.83
C ASP A 80 9.28 -1.85 15.75
N GLN A 81 9.33 -0.76 14.97
CA GLN A 81 8.31 0.28 14.96
C GLN A 81 7.55 0.41 13.64
N ALA A 82 8.23 0.19 12.50
CA ALA A 82 7.68 0.49 11.18
C ALA A 82 8.19 -0.45 10.09
N LEU A 83 7.36 -0.57 9.05
CA LEU A 83 7.76 -1.02 7.73
C LEU A 83 8.24 0.19 6.94
N TYR A 84 9.42 0.07 6.33
CA TYR A 84 10.04 1.08 5.48
C TYR A 84 10.05 0.60 4.02
N ILE A 85 9.67 1.49 3.13
CA ILE A 85 9.62 1.21 1.69
C ILE A 85 10.40 2.32 0.98
N ALA A 86 11.46 1.93 0.27
CA ALA A 86 12.22 2.84 -0.58
C ALA A 86 11.96 2.48 -2.04
N VAL A 87 11.62 3.47 -2.84
CA VAL A 87 11.33 3.29 -4.26
C VAL A 87 12.17 4.24 -5.10
N ARG A 88 12.83 3.69 -6.12
CA ARG A 88 13.47 4.43 -7.20
C ARG A 88 12.62 4.27 -8.46
N CYS A 89 12.04 5.35 -8.91
CA CYS A 89 11.31 5.45 -10.16
C CYS A 89 12.22 6.09 -11.21
N PHE A 90 12.85 5.28 -12.05
CA PHE A 90 13.65 5.81 -13.16
C PHE A 90 12.73 6.49 -14.18
N ASP A 91 13.24 7.54 -14.82
CA ASP A 91 12.54 8.23 -15.88
C ASP A 91 13.56 8.87 -16.84
N ARG A 92 13.42 8.57 -18.13
CA ARG A 92 14.30 9.14 -19.17
C ARG A 92 14.07 10.62 -19.41
N TYR A 93 12.93 11.15 -18.96
CA TYR A 93 12.52 12.54 -19.14
C TYR A 93 12.06 13.17 -17.83
N PRO A 94 12.92 13.30 -16.81
CA PRO A 94 12.53 13.75 -15.47
C PRO A 94 11.85 15.11 -15.44
N ALA A 95 12.16 15.98 -16.40
CA ALA A 95 11.50 17.27 -16.53
C ALA A 95 10.01 17.21 -16.94
N THR A 96 9.53 16.04 -17.33
CA THR A 96 8.13 15.81 -17.73
C THR A 96 7.32 15.06 -16.69
N ILE A 97 7.87 14.79 -15.52
CA ILE A 97 7.19 14.18 -14.39
C ILE A 97 6.04 15.10 -13.97
N LEU A 98 4.83 14.57 -13.95
CA LEU A 98 3.65 15.29 -13.50
C LEU A 98 3.52 15.16 -11.98
N SER A 99 3.42 16.31 -11.31
CA SER A 99 3.35 16.40 -9.86
C SER A 99 2.57 17.65 -9.43
N THR A 100 1.31 17.70 -9.80
CA THR A 100 0.45 18.88 -9.67
C THR A 100 -0.31 18.93 -8.35
N THR A 101 -0.62 17.76 -7.79
CA THR A 101 -1.35 17.62 -6.53
C THR A 101 -0.37 17.66 -5.37
N MET A 102 -0.58 18.58 -4.41
CA MET A 102 0.24 18.74 -3.20
C MET A 102 -0.54 18.51 -1.90
N ALA A 103 -1.86 18.58 -1.97
CA ALA A 103 -2.70 18.40 -0.79
C ALA A 103 -2.82 16.92 -0.42
N ARG A 104 -2.79 16.59 0.89
CA ARG A 104 -3.16 15.26 1.38
C ARG A 104 -4.59 14.95 0.93
N ASP A 105 -4.85 13.72 0.51
CA ASP A 105 -6.13 13.22 -0.02
C ASP A 105 -6.64 13.99 -1.26
N GLY A 106 -5.72 14.67 -1.95
CA GLY A 106 -6.00 15.53 -3.12
C GLY A 106 -6.25 14.77 -4.43
N ARG A 107 -6.38 13.44 -4.40
CA ARG A 107 -6.59 12.58 -5.59
C ARG A 107 -5.49 12.73 -6.64
N PRO A 108 -4.25 12.29 -6.36
CA PRO A 108 -3.13 12.44 -7.29
C PRO A 108 -3.12 11.41 -8.43
N PHE A 109 -4.30 10.97 -8.89
CA PHE A 109 -4.41 9.91 -9.92
C PHE A 109 -3.89 10.34 -11.30
N ASP A 110 -3.90 11.65 -11.58
CA ASP A 110 -3.43 12.22 -12.86
C ASP A 110 -1.93 12.55 -12.82
N ASP A 111 -1.26 12.37 -11.68
CA ASP A 111 0.16 12.61 -11.47
C ASP A 111 0.98 11.33 -11.60
N ASP A 112 2.30 11.47 -11.79
CA ASP A 112 3.24 10.38 -11.56
C ASP A 112 3.17 9.95 -10.10
N ASN A 113 2.73 8.71 -9.83
CA ASN A 113 2.46 8.26 -8.48
C ASN A 113 2.80 6.78 -8.26
N LEU A 114 2.83 6.39 -7.00
CA LEU A 114 2.94 5.02 -6.52
C LEU A 114 1.71 4.69 -5.70
N GLU A 115 1.12 3.53 -5.96
CA GLU A 115 0.08 2.92 -5.14
C GLU A 115 0.63 1.65 -4.50
N ILE A 116 0.48 1.53 -3.18
CA ILE A 116 1.02 0.43 -2.38
C ILE A 116 -0.14 -0.22 -1.64
N VAL A 117 -0.21 -1.53 -1.72
CA VAL A 117 -1.22 -2.32 -1.02
C VAL A 117 -0.55 -3.31 -0.09
N ILE A 118 -1.04 -3.36 1.15
CA ILE A 118 -0.54 -4.25 2.20
C ILE A 118 -1.72 -5.03 2.78
N ASP A 119 -1.62 -6.37 2.81
CA ASP A 119 -2.55 -7.29 3.49
C ASP A 119 -1.85 -7.92 4.70
N PRO A 120 -1.90 -7.28 5.88
CA PRO A 120 -1.18 -7.76 7.07
C PRO A 120 -1.84 -8.95 7.76
N PHE A 121 -3.08 -9.27 7.39
CA PHE A 121 -3.77 -10.48 7.85
C PHE A 121 -3.46 -11.69 6.98
N HIS A 122 -2.97 -11.44 5.77
CA HIS A 122 -2.77 -12.43 4.71
C HIS A 122 -4.04 -13.24 4.45
N ASP A 123 -5.18 -12.54 4.40
CA ASP A 123 -6.49 -13.12 4.16
C ASP A 123 -6.92 -13.03 2.69
N ARG A 124 -6.15 -12.31 1.86
CA ARG A 124 -6.38 -12.11 0.43
C ARG A 124 -7.72 -11.42 0.12
N ARG A 125 -8.27 -10.67 1.06
CA ARG A 125 -9.58 -10.01 0.95
C ARG A 125 -9.55 -8.58 1.46
N SER A 126 -8.78 -8.33 2.51
CA SER A 126 -8.70 -7.03 3.16
C SER A 126 -7.27 -6.52 3.23
N GLY A 127 -7.11 -5.20 3.34
CA GLY A 127 -5.80 -4.58 3.39
C GLY A 127 -5.86 -3.08 3.58
N TYR A 128 -4.70 -2.49 3.43
CA TYR A 128 -4.47 -1.05 3.49
C TYR A 128 -3.88 -0.59 2.17
N TYR A 129 -4.30 0.59 1.79
CA TYR A 129 -3.86 1.29 0.60
C TYR A 129 -3.11 2.55 1.00
N PHE A 130 -1.99 2.81 0.36
CA PHE A 130 -1.16 3.99 0.52
C PHE A 130 -0.76 4.50 -0.86
N GLN A 131 -0.92 5.79 -1.08
CA GLN A 131 -0.53 6.41 -2.34
C GLN A 131 0.36 7.62 -2.07
N VAL A 132 1.39 7.79 -2.88
CA VAL A 132 2.24 8.98 -2.88
C VAL A 132 2.58 9.37 -4.32
N ASN A 133 2.46 10.66 -4.65
CA ASN A 133 2.91 11.17 -5.95
C ASN A 133 4.32 11.76 -5.87
N ALA A 134 4.88 12.13 -7.02
CA ALA A 134 6.23 12.69 -7.10
C ALA A 134 6.38 14.04 -6.39
N ALA A 135 5.28 14.77 -6.08
CA ALA A 135 5.28 16.00 -5.26
C ALA A 135 5.21 15.73 -3.75
N GLY A 136 5.02 14.47 -3.31
CA GLY A 136 4.86 14.09 -1.91
C GLY A 136 3.44 14.24 -1.38
N SER A 137 2.42 14.40 -2.25
CA SER A 137 1.02 14.29 -1.85
C SER A 137 0.73 12.86 -1.45
N MET A 138 0.04 12.68 -0.33
CA MET A 138 -0.22 11.39 0.30
C MET A 138 -1.74 11.13 0.33
N SER A 139 -2.15 9.90 0.06
CA SER A 139 -3.52 9.42 0.28
C SER A 139 -3.48 8.02 0.84
N ASP A 140 -4.48 7.64 1.61
CA ASP A 140 -4.59 6.31 2.18
C ASP A 140 -6.03 5.83 2.29
N GLY A 141 -6.21 4.58 2.66
CA GLY A 141 -7.53 4.00 2.78
C GLY A 141 -7.50 2.52 3.17
N ARG A 142 -8.68 1.96 3.35
CA ARG A 142 -8.87 0.54 3.67
C ARG A 142 -9.48 -0.20 2.50
N ILE A 143 -8.98 -1.39 2.28
CA ILE A 143 -9.49 -2.33 1.29
C ILE A 143 -10.34 -3.38 2.01
N VAL A 144 -11.54 -3.62 1.50
CA VAL A 144 -12.46 -4.66 1.97
C VAL A 144 -12.99 -5.41 0.75
N GLU A 145 -12.99 -6.75 0.80
CA GLU A 145 -13.46 -7.61 -0.29
C GLU A 145 -12.80 -7.25 -1.64
N ASN A 146 -11.48 -7.02 -1.62
CA ASN A 146 -10.69 -6.68 -2.81
C ASN A 146 -11.09 -5.37 -3.52
N ARG A 147 -11.65 -4.42 -2.78
CA ARG A 147 -12.04 -3.09 -3.28
C ARG A 147 -11.65 -2.01 -2.28
N LEU A 148 -11.26 -0.86 -2.78
CA LEU A 148 -11.08 0.32 -1.96
C LEU A 148 -12.46 0.74 -1.40
N ALA A 149 -12.66 0.52 -0.11
CA ALA A 149 -13.97 0.64 0.51
C ALA A 149 -14.09 1.86 1.43
N ASP A 150 -12.99 2.28 2.04
CA ASP A 150 -12.99 3.37 3.03
C ASP A 150 -11.79 4.29 2.80
N VAL A 151 -12.05 5.37 2.08
CA VAL A 151 -11.09 6.46 1.80
C VAL A 151 -11.07 7.53 2.89
N SER A 152 -11.95 7.41 3.89
CA SER A 152 -11.95 8.29 5.07
C SER A 152 -11.05 7.77 6.19
N TRP A 153 -10.52 6.56 6.04
CA TRP A 153 -9.52 6.06 6.97
C TRP A 153 -8.22 6.87 6.83
N ASP A 154 -7.77 7.43 7.93
CA ASP A 154 -6.61 8.30 8.00
C ASP A 154 -5.52 7.64 8.87
N GLY A 155 -4.56 7.03 8.20
CA GLY A 155 -3.43 6.37 8.84
C GLY A 155 -2.33 7.35 9.25
N ILE A 156 -1.63 7.02 10.32
CA ILE A 156 -0.43 7.77 10.73
C ILE A 156 0.77 7.11 10.04
N TRP A 157 1.26 7.72 8.99
CA TRP A 157 2.45 7.31 8.25
C TRP A 157 3.18 8.52 7.68
N ASP A 158 4.40 8.35 7.22
CA ASP A 158 5.20 9.43 6.63
C ASP A 158 5.74 8.98 5.28
N ALA A 159 5.85 9.93 4.37
CA ALA A 159 6.49 9.75 3.07
C ALA A 159 7.20 11.03 2.64
N ARG A 160 8.33 10.86 1.95
CA ARG A 160 9.04 11.94 1.29
C ARG A 160 9.46 11.49 -0.10
N THR A 161 9.38 12.42 -1.00
CA THR A 161 9.75 12.21 -2.41
C THR A 161 10.77 13.25 -2.86
N ARG A 162 11.54 12.89 -3.86
CA ARG A 162 12.51 13.79 -4.47
C ARG A 162 12.63 13.50 -5.96
N ILE A 163 12.53 14.52 -6.78
CA ILE A 163 12.82 14.45 -8.22
C ILE A 163 14.29 14.78 -8.42
N ASP A 164 14.98 14.00 -9.25
CA ASP A 164 16.36 14.18 -9.62
C ASP A 164 16.60 13.95 -11.14
N GLU A 165 17.86 13.93 -11.58
CA GLU A 165 18.22 13.77 -13.00
C GLU A 165 17.92 12.37 -13.56
N GLN A 166 17.64 11.37 -12.72
CA GLN A 166 17.36 9.99 -13.11
C GLN A 166 15.87 9.62 -13.01
N GLY A 167 15.02 10.53 -12.50
CA GLY A 167 13.61 10.29 -12.26
C GLY A 167 13.19 10.83 -10.90
N TRP A 168 12.62 9.97 -10.05
CA TRP A 168 12.25 10.36 -8.69
C TRP A 168 12.37 9.21 -7.70
N THR A 169 12.44 9.55 -6.44
CA THR A 169 12.48 8.62 -5.31
C THR A 169 11.31 8.85 -4.39
N ALA A 170 10.91 7.79 -3.69
CA ALA A 170 10.03 7.86 -2.55
C ALA A 170 10.59 7.04 -1.40
N GLU A 171 10.51 7.57 -0.19
CA GLU A 171 10.73 6.85 1.06
C GLU A 171 9.47 6.94 1.90
N LEU A 172 9.01 5.80 2.38
CA LEU A 172 7.83 5.69 3.21
C LEU A 172 8.18 4.99 4.53
N ALA A 173 7.57 5.45 5.61
CA ALA A 173 7.55 4.77 6.91
C ALA A 173 6.10 4.53 7.33
N ILE A 174 5.73 3.26 7.46
CA ILE A 174 4.38 2.85 7.88
C ILE A 174 4.50 2.21 9.27
N PRO A 175 4.20 2.93 10.35
CA PRO A 175 4.29 2.41 11.71
C PRO A 175 3.37 1.21 11.91
N PHE A 176 3.85 0.15 12.57
CA PHE A 176 3.03 -1.03 12.85
C PHE A 176 1.79 -0.73 13.69
N LYS A 177 1.85 0.31 14.53
CA LYS A 177 0.68 0.78 15.28
C LYS A 177 -0.47 1.30 14.40
N THR A 178 -0.16 1.73 13.18
CA THR A 178 -1.15 2.19 12.19
C THR A 178 -1.96 1.04 11.62
N LEU A 179 -1.32 -0.13 11.50
CA LEU A 179 -1.92 -1.30 10.89
C LEU A 179 -2.55 -2.21 11.95
N SER A 180 -3.64 -2.88 11.59
CA SER A 180 -4.09 -4.07 12.33
C SER A 180 -3.52 -5.29 11.62
N PHE A 181 -2.87 -6.17 12.36
CA PHE A 181 -2.26 -7.39 11.82
C PHE A 181 -2.27 -8.52 12.84
N ARG A 182 -1.91 -9.71 12.40
CA ARG A 182 -1.72 -10.87 13.28
C ARG A 182 -0.24 -10.98 13.64
N PRO A 183 0.12 -10.84 14.94
CA PRO A 183 1.54 -10.90 15.37
C PRO A 183 2.23 -12.23 15.10
N ASP A 184 1.46 -13.32 14.95
CA ASP A 184 1.95 -14.66 14.63
C ASP A 184 2.23 -14.88 13.13
N ARG A 185 1.94 -13.88 12.28
CA ARG A 185 2.19 -13.96 10.84
C ARG A 185 3.49 -13.26 10.48
N THR A 186 4.36 -13.99 9.78
CA THR A 186 5.65 -13.50 9.26
C THR A 186 5.61 -13.20 7.76
N VAL A 187 4.47 -13.49 7.13
CA VAL A 187 4.20 -13.27 5.70
C VAL A 187 2.98 -12.37 5.57
N TRP A 188 3.11 -11.30 4.80
CA TRP A 188 2.03 -10.38 4.48
C TRP A 188 1.80 -10.34 2.96
N GLY A 189 0.57 -10.10 2.54
CA GLY A 189 0.31 -9.77 1.15
C GLY A 189 0.83 -8.36 0.83
N PHE A 190 1.38 -8.20 -0.36
CA PHE A 190 1.97 -6.93 -0.80
C PHE A 190 1.81 -6.76 -2.30
N ASN A 191 1.53 -5.54 -2.72
CA ASN A 191 1.66 -5.15 -4.12
C ASN A 191 2.03 -3.68 -4.23
N ILE A 192 2.61 -3.32 -5.36
CA ILE A 192 2.93 -1.94 -5.69
C ILE A 192 2.72 -1.69 -7.17
N GLU A 193 2.14 -0.55 -7.47
CA GLU A 193 1.87 -0.04 -8.82
C GLU A 193 2.53 1.32 -8.98
N ARG A 194 3.05 1.58 -10.15
CA ARG A 194 3.54 2.88 -10.58
C ARG A 194 2.71 3.37 -11.76
N THR A 195 2.28 4.62 -11.69
CA THR A 195 1.72 5.36 -12.82
C THR A 195 2.80 6.27 -13.41
N VAL A 196 2.97 6.18 -14.74
CA VAL A 196 3.75 7.14 -15.54
C VAL A 196 2.75 7.99 -16.32
N ALA A 197 2.38 9.13 -15.76
CA ALA A 197 1.23 9.92 -16.19
C ALA A 197 1.35 10.43 -17.65
N ARG A 198 2.54 10.87 -18.09
CA ARG A 198 2.77 11.39 -19.44
C ARG A 198 2.45 10.41 -20.58
N VAL A 199 2.49 9.09 -20.30
CA VAL A 199 2.21 8.03 -21.28
C VAL A 199 1.00 7.19 -20.89
N ASN A 200 0.33 7.56 -19.80
CA ASN A 200 -0.85 6.90 -19.27
C ASN A 200 -0.60 5.39 -19.07
N GLU A 201 0.54 5.07 -18.43
CA GLU A 201 0.97 3.71 -18.17
C GLU A 201 0.89 3.38 -16.69
N GLU A 202 0.27 2.25 -16.36
CA GLU A 202 0.31 1.61 -15.06
C GLU A 202 1.16 0.35 -15.13
N SER A 203 2.12 0.20 -14.23
CA SER A 203 2.95 -1.00 -14.12
C SER A 203 2.95 -1.54 -12.70
N ARG A 204 2.82 -2.86 -12.54
CA ARG A 204 2.70 -3.55 -11.25
C ARG A 204 3.78 -4.59 -11.05
N TRP A 205 4.10 -4.81 -9.80
CA TRP A 205 4.98 -5.90 -9.41
C TRP A 205 4.32 -7.28 -9.60
N GLU A 206 3.05 -7.44 -9.20
CA GLU A 206 2.32 -8.71 -9.32
C GLU A 206 0.89 -8.48 -9.83
N GLY A 207 0.30 -9.50 -10.47
CA GLY A 207 -1.11 -9.49 -10.86
C GLY A 207 -1.50 -8.44 -11.90
N ALA A 208 -0.58 -8.06 -12.77
CA ALA A 208 -0.81 -7.09 -13.85
C ALA A 208 -1.71 -7.70 -14.95
N VAL A 209 -3.01 -7.61 -14.73
CA VAL A 209 -4.06 -8.11 -15.62
C VAL A 209 -4.99 -6.96 -15.95
N LEU A 210 -5.38 -6.85 -17.22
CA LEU A 210 -6.34 -5.84 -17.68
C LEU A 210 -7.62 -5.91 -16.85
N ASP A 211 -8.21 -4.74 -16.57
CA ASP A 211 -9.43 -4.59 -15.76
C ASP A 211 -9.30 -5.06 -14.30
N SER A 212 -8.07 -5.22 -13.80
CA SER A 212 -7.82 -5.52 -12.40
C SER A 212 -7.23 -4.30 -11.70
N SER A 213 -7.88 -3.81 -10.66
CA SER A 213 -7.34 -2.76 -9.80
C SER A 213 -6.21 -3.31 -8.92
N ILE A 214 -5.23 -2.45 -8.57
CA ILE A 214 -4.21 -2.74 -7.54
C ILE A 214 -4.86 -3.13 -6.20
N HIS A 215 -6.07 -2.62 -5.90
CA HIS A 215 -6.82 -2.93 -4.68
C HIS A 215 -7.31 -4.38 -4.58
N ALA A 216 -7.16 -5.18 -5.64
CA ALA A 216 -7.45 -6.61 -5.60
C ALA A 216 -6.31 -7.37 -4.88
N VAL A 217 -6.27 -7.29 -3.53
CA VAL A 217 -5.21 -7.88 -2.69
C VAL A 217 -5.02 -9.39 -2.93
N ALA A 218 -6.07 -10.08 -3.41
CA ALA A 218 -6.01 -11.49 -3.79
C ALA A 218 -5.01 -11.76 -4.93
N ARG A 219 -4.66 -10.74 -5.70
CA ARG A 219 -3.75 -10.82 -6.85
C ARG A 219 -2.35 -10.29 -6.56
N GLY A 220 -2.11 -9.83 -5.33
CA GLY A 220 -0.79 -9.36 -4.90
C GLY A 220 0.18 -10.51 -4.63
N GLY A 221 1.47 -10.18 -4.56
CA GLY A 221 2.54 -11.04 -4.11
C GLY A 221 2.62 -11.13 -2.59
N ASP A 222 3.72 -11.71 -2.10
CA ASP A 222 4.02 -11.86 -0.69
C ASP A 222 5.30 -11.13 -0.31
N ILE A 223 5.33 -10.56 0.88
CA ILE A 223 6.54 -10.14 1.56
C ILE A 223 6.76 -11.02 2.79
N GLU A 224 8.01 -11.45 2.99
CA GLU A 224 8.40 -12.42 4.00
C GLU A 224 9.49 -11.87 4.91
N GLY A 225 9.63 -12.46 6.10
CA GLY A 225 10.69 -12.13 7.06
C GLY A 225 10.27 -11.11 8.12
N LEU A 226 8.99 -10.81 8.23
CA LEU A 226 8.45 -9.90 9.26
C LEU A 226 8.30 -10.66 10.59
N GLU A 227 9.29 -10.54 11.48
CA GLU A 227 9.35 -11.28 12.75
C GLU A 227 9.38 -10.34 13.96
N GLY A 228 8.79 -10.78 15.07
CA GLY A 228 8.82 -10.05 16.34
C GLY A 228 8.03 -8.75 16.35
N LEU A 229 7.05 -8.62 15.46
CA LEU A 229 6.23 -7.42 15.33
C LEU A 229 5.30 -7.23 16.53
N SER A 230 5.15 -5.98 16.97
CA SER A 230 4.22 -5.59 18.03
C SER A 230 3.38 -4.39 17.60
N GLN A 231 2.08 -4.47 17.86
CA GLN A 231 1.18 -3.34 17.65
C GLN A 231 1.29 -2.27 18.76
N GLY A 232 2.15 -2.47 19.76
CA GLY A 232 2.19 -1.65 20.96
C GLY A 232 0.92 -1.81 21.79
N ILE A 233 0.66 -0.84 22.67
CA ILE A 233 -0.54 -0.83 23.54
C ILE A 233 -1.82 -0.46 22.80
N GLY A 234 -1.73 -0.10 21.53
CA GLY A 234 -2.89 0.23 20.69
C GLY A 234 -3.67 1.48 21.15
N LEU A 235 -3.03 2.37 21.93
CA LEU A 235 -3.64 3.61 22.41
C LEU A 235 -3.18 4.77 21.53
N ASP A 236 -4.14 5.48 20.95
CA ASP A 236 -3.93 6.71 20.19
C ASP A 236 -4.77 7.83 20.79
N ILE A 237 -4.16 8.98 21.04
CA ILE A 237 -4.82 10.17 21.64
C ILE A 237 -4.57 11.34 20.69
N LYS A 238 -5.64 11.89 20.12
CA LYS A 238 -5.61 13.07 19.24
C LYS A 238 -6.20 14.28 19.98
N PRO A 239 -5.38 15.07 20.68
CA PRO A 239 -5.87 16.31 21.29
C PRO A 239 -6.11 17.37 20.21
N TYR A 240 -7.11 18.21 20.40
CA TYR A 240 -7.36 19.37 19.55
C TYR A 240 -7.65 20.62 20.35
N GLY A 241 -7.35 21.76 19.77
CA GLY A 241 -7.69 23.08 20.29
C GLY A 241 -8.20 23.97 19.17
N LEU A 242 -9.30 24.66 19.40
CA LEU A 242 -9.89 25.62 18.47
C LEU A 242 -9.87 27.00 19.09
N LEU A 243 -9.28 27.96 18.37
CA LEU A 243 -9.36 29.39 18.69
C LEU A 243 -10.02 30.08 17.50
N GLY A 244 -11.10 30.76 17.72
CA GLY A 244 -11.82 31.48 16.67
C GLY A 244 -12.52 32.72 17.19
N PHE A 245 -13.01 33.55 16.29
CA PHE A 245 -13.81 34.73 16.59
C PHE A 245 -15.11 34.64 15.80
N ASN A 246 -16.23 34.75 16.49
CA ASN A 246 -17.54 34.83 15.84
C ASN A 246 -18.00 36.30 15.83
N ARG A 247 -18.35 36.79 14.62
CA ARG A 247 -18.94 38.10 14.42
C ARG A 247 -20.36 37.95 13.91
N ASP A 248 -21.35 38.31 14.69
CA ASP A 248 -22.74 38.39 14.29
C ASP A 248 -22.96 39.63 13.45
N ILE A 249 -23.29 39.46 12.17
CA ILE A 249 -23.52 40.57 11.19
C ILE A 249 -24.73 41.40 11.61
N ASN A 250 -25.67 40.84 12.36
CA ASN A 250 -26.89 41.50 12.80
C ASN A 250 -26.73 42.21 14.14
N ARG A 251 -25.58 42.07 14.80
CA ARG A 251 -25.24 42.76 16.08
C ARG A 251 -23.96 43.53 15.87
N VAL A 252 -24.12 44.79 15.57
CA VAL A 252 -23.01 45.75 15.46
C VAL A 252 -22.27 45.76 16.82
N ASP A 253 -20.95 45.44 16.82
CA ASP A 253 -19.97 45.67 17.88
C ASP A 253 -19.63 44.57 18.89
N ARG A 254 -19.92 43.30 18.69
CA ARG A 254 -19.32 42.27 19.55
C ARG A 254 -18.68 41.11 18.76
N VAL A 255 -17.36 41.15 18.69
CA VAL A 255 -16.56 39.99 18.38
C VAL A 255 -16.51 39.10 19.62
N GLN A 256 -17.07 37.90 19.55
CA GLN A 256 -17.02 36.93 20.61
C GLN A 256 -15.88 35.93 20.36
N PRO A 257 -14.89 35.81 21.25
CA PRO A 257 -13.90 34.77 21.11
C PRO A 257 -14.55 33.40 21.32
N LYS A 258 -14.35 32.47 20.38
CA LYS A 258 -14.69 31.07 20.56
C LYS A 258 -13.41 30.31 20.92
N ARG A 259 -13.45 29.60 22.03
CA ARG A 259 -12.37 28.70 22.46
C ARG A 259 -12.98 27.34 22.70
N ASP A 260 -12.34 26.34 22.18
CA ASP A 260 -12.75 24.96 22.36
C ASP A 260 -11.51 24.06 22.42
N ALA A 261 -11.57 22.99 23.18
CA ALA A 261 -10.49 22.04 23.29
C ALA A 261 -11.07 20.67 23.66
N GLY A 262 -10.58 19.64 23.06
CA GLY A 262 -11.03 18.28 23.32
C GLY A 262 -9.97 17.26 22.94
N ALA A 263 -10.34 15.99 22.95
CA ALA A 263 -9.47 14.91 22.52
C ALA A 263 -10.30 13.73 22.02
N ASP A 264 -9.81 13.08 20.96
CA ASP A 264 -10.26 11.76 20.55
C ASP A 264 -9.28 10.72 21.08
N ILE A 265 -9.81 9.69 21.72
CA ILE A 265 -9.06 8.58 22.28
C ILE A 265 -9.49 7.31 21.56
N PHE A 266 -8.54 6.66 20.90
CA PHE A 266 -8.74 5.38 20.23
C PHE A 266 -7.95 4.32 20.99
N TYR A 267 -8.63 3.26 21.44
CA TYR A 267 -8.00 2.15 22.13
C TYR A 267 -8.34 0.84 21.44
N ARG A 268 -7.32 0.19 20.87
CA ARG A 268 -7.43 -1.09 20.21
C ARG A 268 -7.38 -2.20 21.25
N ILE A 269 -8.53 -2.77 21.55
CA ILE A 269 -8.69 -3.84 22.56
C ILE A 269 -8.19 -5.16 21.98
N THR A 270 -8.48 -5.43 20.70
CA THR A 270 -7.98 -6.58 19.95
C THR A 270 -7.69 -6.14 18.50
N PRO A 271 -7.00 -6.95 17.67
CA PRO A 271 -6.79 -6.61 16.26
C PRO A 271 -8.06 -6.22 15.49
N ASN A 272 -9.22 -6.75 15.92
CA ASN A 272 -10.51 -6.54 15.27
C ASN A 272 -11.48 -5.66 16.08
N LEU A 273 -11.10 -5.17 17.27
CA LEU A 273 -11.96 -4.38 18.16
C LEU A 273 -11.27 -3.09 18.57
N LEU A 274 -11.79 -1.99 18.05
CA LEU A 274 -11.37 -0.64 18.38
C LEU A 274 -12.47 0.05 19.20
N SER A 275 -12.08 0.64 20.33
CA SER A 275 -12.92 1.56 21.10
C SER A 275 -12.54 2.99 20.73
N SER A 276 -13.50 3.84 20.46
CA SER A 276 -13.30 5.28 20.27
C SER A 276 -14.09 6.06 21.31
N THR A 277 -13.47 7.07 21.91
CA THR A 277 -14.09 7.97 22.88
C THR A 277 -13.70 9.39 22.55
N THR A 278 -14.67 10.26 22.33
CA THR A 278 -14.45 11.68 22.09
C THR A 278 -14.82 12.48 23.34
N ILE A 279 -13.95 13.36 23.75
CA ILE A 279 -14.15 14.28 24.88
C ILE A 279 -14.31 15.68 24.30
N ASN A 280 -15.45 16.32 24.59
CA ASN A 280 -15.81 17.66 24.15
C ASN A 280 -15.84 17.81 22.62
N THR A 281 -16.93 17.36 22.01
CA THR A 281 -17.17 17.43 20.56
C THR A 281 -17.67 18.79 20.11
#